data_014dbb481c7ea55222f3ff59af676dc0
#
_entry.id   014dbb481c7ea55222f3ff59af676dc0
#
_cell.length_a   1.000
_cell.length_b   1.000
_cell.length_c   1.000
_cell.angle_alpha   90.00
_cell.angle_beta   90.00
_cell.angle_gamma   90.00
#
_symmetry.space_group_name_H-M   'P 1'
#
loop_
_entity.id
_entity.type
_entity.pdbx_description
1 polymer ?
#
loop_
_entity_poly.entity_id
_entity_poly.type
_entity_poly.pdbx_seq_one_letter_code
_entity_poly.pdbx_strand_id
1 'polypeptide(L)'
;MTGITLRARVAATACVADEFTLSGGQVLDSYFDEYRLAADPELLYDVAEAMAALVPGDAEVLAGIELGGVPLVVALSAATGLPSAFLRRRSKEYGSRRQIEGTGVEGRRVVLVDDVVRSGGQLLAMTRILRVAGAPVSDALCVLERPLGGRPLLDGHGVSLHPLLTEADLTTVP
;
A
#
# COMPACT_ATOMS: atom_id res chain seq x y z
N MET A 1 -30.81 10.77 3.30
CA MET A 1 -29.55 11.34 2.84
C MET A 1 -28.66 10.17 2.47
N THR A 2 -28.48 9.91 1.19
CA THR A 2 -27.60 8.82 0.68
C THR A 2 -26.17 9.21 1.00
N GLY A 3 -25.54 8.54 1.98
CA GLY A 3 -24.15 8.79 2.34
C GLY A 3 -23.24 8.50 1.13
N ILE A 4 -22.32 9.38 0.85
CA ILE A 4 -21.28 9.18 -0.19
C ILE A 4 -20.48 7.93 0.21
N THR A 5 -20.31 6.98 -0.71
CA THR A 5 -19.56 5.74 -0.44
C THR A 5 -18.07 6.05 -0.24
N LEU A 6 -17.35 5.20 0.51
CA LEU A 6 -15.91 5.34 0.69
C LEU A 6 -15.18 5.43 -0.67
N ARG A 7 -15.57 4.58 -1.62
CA ARG A 7 -15.05 4.60 -3.00
C ARG A 7 -15.19 5.98 -3.67
N ALA A 8 -16.37 6.59 -3.57
CA ALA A 8 -16.62 7.90 -4.16
C ALA A 8 -15.80 9.01 -3.47
N ARG A 9 -15.63 8.93 -2.14
CA ARG A 9 -14.75 9.86 -1.40
C ARG A 9 -13.30 9.72 -1.82
N VAL A 10 -12.79 8.50 -1.93
CA VAL A 10 -11.42 8.23 -2.40
C VAL A 10 -11.24 8.76 -3.82
N ALA A 11 -12.18 8.48 -4.74
CA ALA A 11 -12.13 8.98 -6.10
C ALA A 11 -12.12 10.53 -6.16
N ALA A 12 -13.01 11.18 -5.42
CA ALA A 12 -13.12 12.65 -5.41
C ALA A 12 -11.88 13.34 -4.81
N THR A 13 -11.22 12.72 -3.83
CA THR A 13 -10.07 13.32 -3.13
C THR A 13 -8.75 13.01 -3.82
N ALA A 14 -8.51 11.75 -4.18
CA ALA A 14 -7.21 11.25 -4.61
C ALA A 14 -7.07 11.08 -6.12
N CYS A 15 -8.18 10.92 -6.89
CA CYS A 15 -8.08 10.81 -8.33
C CYS A 15 -8.04 12.21 -8.97
N VAL A 16 -6.90 12.54 -9.58
CA VAL A 16 -6.71 13.78 -10.33
C VAL A 16 -6.81 13.44 -11.80
N ALA A 17 -7.84 14.01 -12.48
CA ALA A 17 -8.00 13.90 -13.93
C ALA A 17 -7.06 14.90 -14.59
N ASP A 18 -5.96 14.40 -15.13
CA ASP A 18 -4.99 15.16 -15.93
C ASP A 18 -4.13 14.17 -16.72
N GLU A 19 -3.40 14.65 -17.72
CA GLU A 19 -2.49 13.84 -18.49
C GLU A 19 -1.13 13.75 -17.79
N PHE A 20 -0.76 12.55 -17.33
CA PHE A 20 0.48 12.30 -16.61
C PHE A 20 1.38 11.34 -17.40
N THR A 21 2.62 11.75 -17.60
CA THR A 21 3.64 10.89 -18.21
C THR A 21 4.47 10.20 -17.12
N LEU A 22 4.41 8.87 -17.08
CA LEU A 22 5.25 8.07 -16.18
C LEU A 22 6.72 8.11 -16.63
N SER A 23 7.65 7.78 -15.73
CA SER A 23 9.09 7.72 -16.00
C SER A 23 9.48 6.77 -17.16
N GLY A 24 8.60 5.82 -17.50
CA GLY A 24 8.74 4.92 -18.66
C GLY A 24 8.12 5.46 -19.97
N GLY A 25 7.63 6.69 -20.00
CA GLY A 25 7.01 7.31 -21.19
C GLY A 25 5.54 6.94 -21.43
N GLN A 26 4.94 6.12 -20.57
CA GLN A 26 3.51 5.81 -20.63
C GLN A 26 2.70 7.01 -20.16
N VAL A 27 1.68 7.39 -20.93
CA VAL A 27 0.73 8.45 -20.59
C VAL A 27 -0.48 7.84 -19.88
N LEU A 28 -0.90 8.46 -18.79
CA LEU A 28 -2.11 8.12 -18.04
C LEU A 28 -3.07 9.31 -18.04
N ASP A 29 -4.36 9.06 -18.20
CA ASP A 29 -5.41 10.07 -18.18
C ASP A 29 -5.81 10.47 -16.75
N SER A 30 -5.27 9.80 -15.74
CA SER A 30 -5.52 10.09 -14.35
C SER A 30 -4.35 9.67 -13.46
N TYR A 31 -4.10 10.47 -12.44
CA TYR A 31 -3.13 10.19 -11.39
C TYR A 31 -3.87 9.95 -10.07
N PHE A 32 -3.39 8.99 -9.30
CA PHE A 32 -3.85 8.79 -7.92
C PHE A 32 -2.84 9.48 -7.00
N ASP A 33 -3.31 10.53 -6.33
CA ASP A 33 -2.52 11.34 -5.38
C ASP A 33 -2.72 10.79 -3.96
N GLU A 34 -1.84 9.91 -3.56
CA GLU A 34 -1.81 9.29 -2.23
C GLU A 34 -1.64 10.31 -1.10
N TYR A 35 -1.00 11.45 -1.40
CA TYR A 35 -0.78 12.49 -0.38
C TYR A 35 -2.04 13.28 -0.07
N ARG A 36 -2.92 13.49 -1.08
CA ARG A 36 -4.25 14.07 -0.83
C ARG A 36 -5.10 13.16 0.03
N LEU A 37 -5.07 11.86 -0.22
CA LEU A 37 -5.74 10.89 0.64
C LEU A 37 -5.18 10.92 2.07
N ALA A 38 -3.86 10.89 2.21
CA ALA A 38 -3.20 10.88 3.51
C ALA A 38 -3.35 12.20 4.29
N ALA A 39 -3.59 13.32 3.59
CA ALA A 39 -3.80 14.65 4.19
C ALA A 39 -5.21 14.85 4.75
N ASP A 40 -6.18 14.00 4.37
CA ASP A 40 -7.54 14.00 4.93
C ASP A 40 -7.62 12.95 6.06
N PRO A 41 -7.63 13.36 7.33
CA PRO A 41 -7.56 12.43 8.46
C PRO A 41 -8.80 11.52 8.57
N GLU A 42 -9.99 12.00 8.20
CA GLU A 42 -11.21 11.20 8.23
C GLU A 42 -11.20 10.15 7.12
N LEU A 43 -10.79 10.55 5.91
CA LEU A 43 -10.69 9.63 4.78
C LEU A 43 -9.61 8.57 5.02
N LEU A 44 -8.44 8.97 5.55
CA LEU A 44 -7.36 8.05 5.88
C LEU A 44 -7.81 7.00 6.93
N TYR A 45 -8.55 7.45 7.95
CA TYR A 45 -9.12 6.56 8.96
C TYR A 45 -10.11 5.56 8.33
N ASP A 46 -11.07 6.04 7.56
CA ASP A 46 -12.09 5.19 6.92
C ASP A 46 -11.46 4.18 5.94
N VAL A 47 -10.42 4.59 5.21
CA VAL A 47 -9.63 3.69 4.35
C VAL A 47 -8.92 2.63 5.18
N ALA A 48 -8.30 3.01 6.28
CA ALA A 48 -7.60 2.06 7.17
C ALA A 48 -8.58 1.05 7.79
N GLU A 49 -9.74 1.49 8.28
CA GLU A 49 -10.79 0.61 8.80
C GLU A 49 -11.28 -0.40 7.75
N ALA A 50 -11.49 0.06 6.50
CA ALA A 50 -11.89 -0.81 5.42
C ALA A 50 -10.78 -1.81 5.04
N MET A 51 -9.51 -1.37 5.04
CA MET A 51 -8.36 -2.24 4.79
C MET A 51 -8.11 -3.25 5.91
N ALA A 52 -8.49 -2.94 7.15
CA ALA A 52 -8.34 -3.86 8.28
C ALA A 52 -9.04 -5.20 8.04
N ALA A 53 -10.18 -5.19 7.35
CA ALA A 53 -10.91 -6.41 6.97
C ALA A 53 -10.17 -7.29 5.94
N LEU A 54 -9.16 -6.75 5.25
CA LEU A 54 -8.33 -7.44 4.26
C LEU A 54 -7.05 -8.02 4.87
N VAL A 55 -6.72 -7.66 6.10
CA VAL A 55 -5.52 -8.15 6.79
C VAL A 55 -5.69 -9.64 7.12
N PRO A 56 -4.77 -10.52 6.69
CA PRO A 56 -4.82 -11.94 7.08
C PRO A 56 -4.81 -12.12 8.59
N GLY A 57 -5.62 -13.07 9.09
CA GLY A 57 -5.80 -13.27 10.53
C GLY A 57 -4.56 -13.79 11.28
N ASP A 58 -3.54 -14.22 10.53
CA ASP A 58 -2.25 -14.69 11.06
C ASP A 58 -1.13 -13.64 10.90
N ALA A 59 -1.45 -12.43 10.46
CA ALA A 59 -0.51 -11.33 10.38
C ALA A 59 -0.01 -10.91 11.76
N GLU A 60 1.29 -10.62 11.88
CA GLU A 60 1.92 -10.24 13.14
C GLU A 60 2.56 -8.84 13.09
N VAL A 61 2.86 -8.36 11.87
CA VAL A 61 3.44 -7.05 11.62
C VAL A 61 2.90 -6.49 10.31
N LEU A 62 2.59 -5.20 10.29
CA LEU A 62 2.30 -4.45 9.08
C LEU A 62 3.55 -3.67 8.64
N ALA A 63 3.90 -3.68 7.37
CA ALA A 63 5.09 -2.98 6.89
C ALA A 63 4.76 -2.01 5.76
N GLY A 64 4.80 -0.71 6.03
CA GLY A 64 4.54 0.35 5.07
C GLY A 64 5.78 0.75 4.27
N ILE A 65 5.61 0.93 2.97
CA ILE A 65 6.70 1.33 2.07
C ILE A 65 6.75 2.86 1.96
N GLU A 66 7.94 3.44 2.05
CA GLU A 66 8.10 4.89 1.91
C GLU A 66 7.74 5.36 0.49
N LEU A 67 7.06 6.50 0.30
CA LEU A 67 6.54 7.36 1.35
C LEU A 67 5.03 7.12 1.59
N GLY A 68 4.24 6.83 0.55
CA GLY A 68 2.78 6.75 0.61
C GLY A 68 2.23 5.63 1.51
N GLY A 69 2.93 4.50 1.62
CA GLY A 69 2.55 3.41 2.53
C GLY A 69 2.75 3.73 4.02
N VAL A 70 3.54 4.76 4.36
CA VAL A 70 3.81 5.10 5.78
C VAL A 70 2.57 5.62 6.51
N PRO A 71 1.85 6.66 6.03
CA PRO A 71 0.62 7.09 6.71
C PRO A 71 -0.44 5.99 6.77
N LEU A 72 -0.57 5.19 5.70
CA LEU A 72 -1.51 4.07 5.65
C LEU A 72 -1.19 3.02 6.70
N VAL A 73 0.07 2.59 6.82
CA VAL A 73 0.44 1.55 7.79
C VAL A 73 0.27 2.04 9.23
N VAL A 74 0.48 3.32 9.51
CA VAL A 74 0.24 3.91 10.84
C VAL A 74 -1.25 3.89 11.18
N ALA A 75 -2.10 4.32 10.25
CA ALA A 75 -3.55 4.29 10.44
C ALA A 75 -4.07 2.84 10.57
N LEU A 76 -3.60 1.93 9.72
CA LEU A 76 -3.98 0.51 9.74
C LEU A 76 -3.48 -0.19 11.03
N SER A 77 -2.31 0.18 11.54
CA SER A 77 -1.80 -0.28 12.83
C SER A 77 -2.73 0.14 13.98
N ALA A 78 -3.24 1.37 13.94
CA ALA A 78 -4.21 1.83 14.93
C ALA A 78 -5.56 1.08 14.83
N ALA A 79 -6.03 0.78 13.61
CA ALA A 79 -7.28 0.06 13.38
C ALA A 79 -7.21 -1.42 13.78
N THR A 80 -6.05 -2.07 13.58
CA THR A 80 -5.89 -3.51 13.81
C THR A 80 -5.25 -3.87 15.14
N GLY A 81 -4.53 -2.94 15.78
CA GLY A 81 -3.68 -3.21 16.96
C GLY A 81 -2.35 -3.90 16.61
N LEU A 82 -2.06 -4.20 15.35
CA LEU A 82 -0.81 -4.81 14.93
C LEU A 82 0.32 -3.78 14.93
N PRO A 83 1.54 -4.14 15.38
CA PRO A 83 2.69 -3.25 15.32
C PRO A 83 3.13 -3.01 13.88
N SER A 84 3.76 -1.85 13.63
CA SER A 84 4.20 -1.45 12.31
C SER A 84 5.73 -1.39 12.15
N ALA A 85 6.18 -1.69 10.94
CA ALA A 85 7.51 -1.44 10.42
C ALA A 85 7.45 -0.50 9.23
N PHE A 86 8.55 0.16 8.93
CA PHE A 86 8.66 1.14 7.85
C PHE A 86 9.81 0.76 6.93
N LEU A 87 9.51 0.64 5.64
CA LEU A 87 10.47 0.19 4.65
C LEU A 87 10.98 1.36 3.81
N ARG A 88 12.30 1.52 3.78
CA ARG A 88 12.95 2.49 2.93
C ARG A 88 13.28 1.88 1.57
N ARG A 89 13.07 2.64 0.50
CA ARG A 89 13.48 2.22 -0.86
C ARG A 89 15.00 2.06 -0.96
N ARG A 90 15.74 2.87 -0.18
CA ARG A 90 17.21 2.79 -0.07
C ARG A 90 17.62 2.75 1.39
N SER A 91 18.70 2.01 1.67
CA SER A 91 19.31 2.04 3.01
C SER A 91 19.82 3.45 3.34
N LYS A 92 19.83 3.81 4.64
CA LYS A 92 20.45 5.05 5.10
C LYS A 92 21.95 5.01 4.80
N GLU A 93 22.51 6.13 4.33
CA GLU A 93 23.96 6.31 4.18
C GLU A 93 24.65 6.52 5.53
N TYR A 94 23.89 7.04 6.54
CA TYR A 94 24.38 7.38 7.88
C TYR A 94 23.56 6.69 8.98
N GLY A 95 24.11 6.61 10.18
CA GLY A 95 23.47 6.04 11.37
C GLY A 95 23.37 4.54 11.32
N SER A 96 22.18 3.98 11.57
CA SER A 96 21.93 2.53 11.64
C SER A 96 22.14 1.79 10.31
N ARG A 97 22.22 2.49 9.19
CA ARG A 97 22.24 1.94 7.81
C ARG A 97 21.11 0.95 7.53
N ARG A 98 20.04 1.00 8.32
CA ARG A 98 18.91 0.08 8.21
C ARG A 98 17.98 0.51 7.10
N GLN A 99 17.41 -0.48 6.43
CA GLN A 99 16.35 -0.29 5.44
C GLN A 99 14.96 -0.59 6.03
N ILE A 100 14.92 -1.30 7.15
CA ILE A 100 13.73 -1.60 7.93
C ILE A 100 13.82 -0.86 9.26
N GLU A 101 12.82 -0.05 9.57
CA GLU A 101 12.69 0.72 10.81
C GLU A 101 11.41 0.32 11.55
N GLY A 102 11.25 0.74 12.79
CA GLY A 102 10.07 0.43 13.62
C GLY A 102 10.23 -0.90 14.35
N THR A 103 9.18 -1.74 14.33
CA THR A 103 9.21 -3.02 15.04
C THR A 103 10.11 -4.05 14.38
N GLY A 104 10.63 -5.02 15.15
CA GLY A 104 11.40 -6.16 14.62
C GLY A 104 10.52 -7.08 13.77
N VAL A 105 11.07 -7.59 12.67
CA VAL A 105 10.33 -8.42 11.69
C VAL A 105 10.81 -9.86 11.63
N GLU A 106 11.98 -10.18 12.17
CA GLU A 106 12.58 -11.52 12.11
C GLU A 106 11.66 -12.58 12.73
N GLY A 107 11.39 -13.65 11.99
CA GLY A 107 10.52 -14.76 12.39
C GLY A 107 9.03 -14.43 12.46
N ARG A 108 8.61 -13.20 12.15
CA ARG A 108 7.22 -12.73 12.24
C ARG A 108 6.59 -12.60 10.87
N ARG A 109 5.33 -13.02 10.73
CA ARG A 109 4.57 -12.85 9.48
C ARG A 109 4.28 -11.39 9.22
N VAL A 110 4.87 -10.88 8.15
CA VAL A 110 4.75 -9.48 7.74
C VAL A 110 3.81 -9.36 6.55
N VAL A 111 2.86 -8.43 6.65
CA VAL A 111 2.01 -7.99 5.54
C VAL A 111 2.52 -6.64 5.05
N LEU A 112 2.80 -6.55 3.75
CA LEU A 112 3.21 -5.31 3.10
C LEU A 112 2.00 -4.38 2.91
N VAL A 113 2.22 -3.08 3.07
CA VAL A 113 1.21 -2.04 2.85
C VAL A 113 1.78 -0.96 1.94
N ASP A 114 1.09 -0.72 0.83
CA ASP A 114 1.44 0.34 -0.13
C ASP A 114 0.19 1.13 -0.52
N ASP A 115 0.37 2.28 -1.13
CA ASP A 115 -0.71 3.12 -1.62
C ASP A 115 -1.29 2.60 -2.94
N VAL A 116 -0.48 2.56 -4.00
CA VAL A 116 -0.88 2.15 -5.35
C VAL A 116 0.05 1.08 -5.90
N VAL A 117 -0.53 -0.05 -6.29
CA VAL A 117 0.20 -1.10 -6.99
C VAL A 117 -0.08 -1.02 -8.49
N ARG A 118 1.00 -0.84 -9.26
CA ARG A 118 0.99 -0.86 -10.73
C ARG A 118 1.67 -2.13 -11.26
N SER A 119 2.97 -2.07 -11.48
CA SER A 119 3.76 -3.21 -11.97
C SER A 119 4.18 -4.21 -10.87
N GLY A 120 3.99 -3.88 -9.60
CA GLY A 120 4.37 -4.72 -8.45
C GLY A 120 5.87 -4.78 -8.15
N GLY A 121 6.71 -4.16 -8.96
CA GLY A 121 8.17 -4.24 -8.81
C GLY A 121 8.68 -3.72 -7.47
N GLN A 122 8.09 -2.64 -6.94
CA GLN A 122 8.43 -2.09 -5.63
C GLN A 122 8.08 -3.05 -4.50
N LEU A 123 6.86 -3.59 -4.49
CA LEU A 123 6.42 -4.59 -3.51
C LEU A 123 7.32 -5.83 -3.54
N LEU A 124 7.65 -6.32 -4.74
CA LEU A 124 8.54 -7.48 -4.88
C LEU A 124 9.94 -7.19 -4.34
N ALA A 125 10.49 -6.01 -4.59
CA ALA A 125 11.79 -5.62 -4.04
C ALA A 125 11.76 -5.59 -2.51
N MET A 126 10.72 -5.02 -1.90
CA MET A 126 10.55 -4.95 -0.45
C MET A 126 10.28 -6.34 0.16
N THR A 127 9.51 -7.19 -0.52
CA THR A 127 9.34 -8.60 -0.13
C THR A 127 10.68 -9.32 0.01
N ARG A 128 11.59 -9.13 -0.95
CA ARG A 128 12.92 -9.75 -0.90
C ARG A 128 13.75 -9.26 0.28
N ILE A 129 13.70 -7.96 0.57
CA ILE A 129 14.39 -7.35 1.71
C ILE A 129 13.89 -7.93 3.04
N LEU A 130 12.58 -8.04 3.20
CA LEU A 130 11.95 -8.61 4.39
C LEU A 130 12.30 -10.09 4.54
N ARG A 131 12.23 -10.87 3.47
CA ARG A 131 12.60 -12.30 3.49
C ARG A 131 14.07 -12.52 3.83
N VAL A 132 14.97 -11.67 3.34
CA VAL A 132 16.41 -11.68 3.74
C VAL A 132 16.56 -11.32 5.23
N ALA A 133 15.70 -10.46 5.77
CA ALA A 133 15.65 -10.14 7.19
C ALA A 133 14.98 -11.22 8.06
N GLY A 134 14.64 -12.39 7.49
CA GLY A 134 14.03 -13.51 8.20
C GLY A 134 12.51 -13.42 8.40
N ALA A 135 11.83 -12.48 7.73
CA ALA A 135 10.38 -12.33 7.82
C ALA A 135 9.66 -13.16 6.74
N PRO A 136 8.74 -14.08 7.09
CA PRO A 136 7.79 -14.61 6.13
C PRO A 136 6.88 -13.50 5.57
N VAL A 137 6.79 -13.40 4.24
CA VAL A 137 5.91 -12.45 3.54
C VAL A 137 5.18 -13.20 2.44
N SER A 138 3.87 -13.29 2.55
CA SER A 138 2.96 -13.93 1.59
C SER A 138 1.81 -13.03 1.14
N ASP A 139 1.67 -11.85 1.76
CA ASP A 139 0.53 -10.98 1.54
C ASP A 139 0.95 -9.52 1.45
N ALA A 140 0.26 -8.79 0.59
CA ALA A 140 0.39 -7.35 0.45
C ALA A 140 -0.99 -6.69 0.30
N LEU A 141 -1.17 -5.53 0.91
CA LEU A 141 -2.36 -4.69 0.78
C LEU A 141 -2.04 -3.41 0.03
N CYS A 142 -3.00 -2.90 -0.71
CA CYS A 142 -2.92 -1.55 -1.27
C CYS A 142 -4.29 -0.87 -1.30
N VAL A 143 -4.30 0.44 -1.39
CA VAL A 143 -5.54 1.19 -1.59
C VAL A 143 -6.05 0.98 -3.01
N LEU A 144 -5.18 1.08 -4.01
CA LEU A 144 -5.55 0.96 -5.41
C LEU A 144 -4.65 -0.01 -6.17
N GLU A 145 -5.26 -0.97 -6.84
CA GLU A 145 -4.60 -1.79 -7.85
C GLU A 145 -4.89 -1.24 -9.26
N ARG A 146 -3.82 -0.97 -10.04
CA ARG A 146 -3.91 -0.67 -11.46
C ARG A 146 -3.48 -1.88 -12.30
N PRO A 147 -4.15 -2.19 -13.43
CA PRO A 147 -3.95 -3.42 -14.20
C PRO A 147 -2.68 -3.36 -15.07
N LEU A 148 -1.53 -3.07 -14.46
CA LEU A 148 -0.22 -2.95 -15.14
C LEU A 148 0.72 -4.14 -14.84
N GLY A 149 0.15 -5.33 -14.58
CA GLY A 149 0.90 -6.58 -14.42
C GLY A 149 1.42 -6.86 -13.00
N GLY A 150 1.05 -6.05 -12.00
CA GLY A 150 1.53 -6.20 -10.63
C GLY A 150 1.09 -7.51 -9.98
N ARG A 151 -0.19 -7.85 -10.08
CA ARG A 151 -0.74 -9.08 -9.50
C ARG A 151 -0.05 -10.35 -10.02
N PRO A 152 0.04 -10.62 -11.34
CA PRO A 152 0.72 -11.81 -11.84
C PRO A 152 2.19 -11.88 -11.43
N LEU A 153 2.88 -10.73 -11.34
CA LEU A 153 4.27 -10.68 -10.88
C LEU A 153 4.37 -11.12 -9.41
N LEU A 154 3.50 -10.61 -8.55
CA LEU A 154 3.51 -10.92 -7.12
C LEU A 154 3.10 -12.36 -6.86
N ASP A 155 2.03 -12.86 -7.51
CA ASP A 155 1.57 -14.25 -7.42
C ASP A 155 2.67 -15.22 -7.82
N GLY A 156 3.42 -14.94 -8.91
CA GLY A 156 4.57 -15.74 -9.35
C GLY A 156 5.72 -15.79 -8.32
N HIS A 157 5.71 -14.93 -7.32
CA HIS A 157 6.70 -14.90 -6.23
C HIS A 157 6.10 -15.25 -4.86
N GLY A 158 4.88 -15.80 -4.84
CA GLY A 158 4.18 -16.24 -3.64
C GLY A 158 3.78 -15.07 -2.73
N VAL A 159 3.28 -13.98 -3.32
CA VAL A 159 2.71 -12.83 -2.61
C VAL A 159 1.32 -12.56 -3.17
N SER A 160 0.30 -12.74 -2.35
CA SER A 160 -1.10 -12.44 -2.68
C SER A 160 -1.36 -10.94 -2.49
N LEU A 161 -1.93 -10.28 -3.51
CA LEU A 161 -2.29 -8.87 -3.43
C LEU A 161 -3.76 -8.69 -3.07
N HIS A 162 -4.02 -7.93 -2.01
CA HIS A 162 -5.35 -7.59 -1.50
C HIS A 162 -5.61 -6.07 -1.66
N PRO A 163 -6.15 -5.63 -2.78
CA PRO A 163 -6.48 -4.22 -2.98
C PRO A 163 -7.81 -3.86 -2.30
N LEU A 164 -7.90 -2.65 -1.75
CA LEU A 164 -9.16 -2.08 -1.29
C LEU A 164 -10.05 -1.72 -2.50
N LEU A 165 -9.43 -1.14 -3.54
CA LEU A 165 -10.07 -0.71 -4.78
C LEU A 165 -9.24 -1.17 -5.99
N THR A 166 -9.94 -1.42 -7.09
CA THR A 166 -9.35 -1.60 -8.41
C THR A 166 -9.61 -0.37 -9.29
N GLU A 167 -8.90 -0.22 -10.40
CA GLU A 167 -9.15 0.88 -11.34
C GLU A 167 -10.60 0.88 -11.87
N ALA A 168 -11.20 -0.30 -12.07
CA ALA A 168 -12.60 -0.43 -12.48
C ALA A 168 -13.58 0.17 -11.45
N ASP A 169 -13.25 0.11 -10.16
CA ASP A 169 -14.06 0.69 -9.10
C ASP A 169 -14.08 2.22 -9.16
N LEU A 170 -13.03 2.86 -9.67
CA LEU A 170 -12.93 4.31 -9.77
C LEU A 170 -13.62 4.87 -11.02
N THR A 171 -13.64 4.10 -12.12
CA THR A 171 -14.27 4.51 -13.38
C THR A 171 -15.80 4.41 -13.36
N THR A 172 -16.39 3.68 -12.41
CA THR A 172 -17.84 3.47 -12.28
C THR A 172 -18.52 4.41 -11.29
N VAL A 173 -17.85 5.46 -10.83
CA VAL A 173 -18.47 6.52 -10.00
C VAL A 173 -19.21 7.46 -10.94
N PRO A 174 -20.56 7.56 -10.85
CA PRO A 174 -21.36 8.45 -11.67
C PRO A 174 -21.15 9.92 -11.30
#